data_503087b2d2e7984767d193ac254dd93d
#
_entry.id   503087b2d2e7984767d193ac254dd93d
#
_cell.length_a   1.000
_cell.length_b   1.000
_cell.length_c   1.000
_cell.angle_alpha   90.00
_cell.angle_beta   90.00
_cell.angle_gamma   90.00
#
_symmetry.space_group_name_H-M   'P 1'
#
loop_
_entity.id
_entity.type
_entity.pdbx_description
1 polymer ?
#
loop_
_entity_poly.entity_id
_entity_poly.type
_entity_poly.pdbx_seq_one_letter_code
_entity_poly.pdbx_strand_id
1 'polypeptide(L)'
;MSYYEIDKNYTKKEKEFAWKTAIGLQDVDNIKVSNELYSLVEKELDIEDIRTKIYDYYDTKKDIEGRTEEADKVSINIVQSLLSNGFSFSVKQYLNIHKNLFEGIYDHAGKIRDKNIGKKEWILGNESVKYADYREIEALLCYDFEKEHEFNYSGLDTKQVISHIARFVANIWQIHAFNEGNTRTTVVFLIKYLRYLGYTIDLSLIHI
;
A
#
# COMPACT_ATOMS: atom_id res chain seq x y z
N MET A 1 16.10 8.98 -7.23
CA MET A 1 15.31 10.24 -7.32
C MET A 1 13.90 9.92 -6.89
N SER A 2 13.44 10.48 -5.77
CA SER A 2 12.06 10.29 -5.30
C SER A 2 11.12 10.99 -6.27
N TYR A 3 10.19 10.24 -6.88
CA TYR A 3 9.19 10.76 -7.83
C TYR A 3 7.98 11.40 -7.12
N TYR A 4 8.00 11.55 -5.79
CA TYR A 4 6.96 12.20 -5.03
C TYR A 4 7.47 13.52 -4.46
N GLU A 5 7.00 14.62 -5.01
CA GLU A 5 7.00 15.86 -4.24
C GLU A 5 5.98 15.69 -3.10
N ILE A 6 6.49 15.56 -1.89
CA ILE A 6 5.66 15.62 -0.69
C ILE A 6 5.04 17.03 -0.68
N ASP A 7 3.71 17.10 -0.62
CA ASP A 7 3.07 18.37 -0.34
C ASP A 7 3.50 18.83 1.05
N LYS A 8 4.28 19.90 1.11
CA LYS A 8 4.73 20.47 2.39
C LYS A 8 3.61 21.07 3.23
N ASN A 9 2.37 21.06 2.73
CA ASN A 9 1.21 21.65 3.38
C ASN A 9 0.31 20.62 4.11
N TYR A 10 0.76 19.37 4.29
CA TYR A 10 -0.02 18.40 5.06
C TYR A 10 -0.17 18.81 6.53
N THR A 11 -1.35 18.53 7.08
CA THR A 11 -1.65 18.77 8.48
C THR A 11 -1.00 17.73 9.40
N LYS A 12 -0.87 18.05 10.70
CA LYS A 12 -0.42 17.09 11.71
C LYS A 12 -1.29 15.82 11.72
N LYS A 13 -2.62 15.97 11.57
CA LYS A 13 -3.56 14.84 11.52
C LYS A 13 -3.30 13.93 10.32
N GLU A 14 -3.02 14.50 9.15
CA GLU A 14 -2.68 13.71 7.96
C GLU A 14 -1.37 12.95 8.12
N LYS A 15 -0.37 13.56 8.75
CA LYS A 15 0.90 12.90 9.08
C LYS A 15 0.69 11.75 10.07
N GLU A 16 -0.05 11.98 11.15
CA GLU A 16 -0.38 10.93 12.13
C GLU A 16 -1.17 9.78 11.49
N PHE A 17 -2.15 10.10 10.65
CA PHE A 17 -2.90 9.12 9.88
C PHE A 17 -1.99 8.28 8.98
N ALA A 18 -1.08 8.93 8.24
CA ALA A 18 -0.17 8.25 7.33
C ALA A 18 0.77 7.28 8.08
N TRP A 19 1.33 7.69 9.23
CA TRP A 19 2.17 6.82 10.05
C TRP A 19 1.40 5.64 10.66
N LYS A 20 0.21 5.88 11.23
CA LYS A 20 -0.63 4.80 11.76
C LYS A 20 -0.98 3.78 10.68
N THR A 21 -1.35 4.25 9.50
CA THR A 21 -1.63 3.39 8.34
C THR A 21 -0.41 2.60 7.92
N ALA A 22 0.75 3.26 7.79
CA ALA A 22 1.97 2.63 7.33
C ALA A 22 2.43 1.50 8.27
N ILE A 23 2.42 1.77 9.57
CA ILE A 23 2.82 0.79 10.60
C ILE A 23 1.81 -0.35 10.69
N GLY A 24 0.51 -0.04 10.72
CA GLY A 24 -0.54 -1.06 10.77
C GLY A 24 -0.54 -2.00 9.55
N LEU A 25 -0.15 -1.51 8.38
CA LEU A 25 -0.02 -2.34 7.19
C LEU A 25 1.16 -3.33 7.25
N GLN A 26 2.18 -3.07 8.04
CA GLN A 26 3.24 -4.05 8.29
C GLN A 26 2.72 -5.18 9.19
N ASP A 27 1.91 -4.84 10.20
CA ASP A 27 1.31 -5.84 11.09
C ASP A 27 0.40 -6.83 10.35
N VAL A 28 -0.31 -6.40 9.31
CA VAL A 28 -1.13 -7.30 8.46
C VAL A 28 -0.29 -8.39 7.79
N ASP A 29 0.93 -8.07 7.37
CA ASP A 29 1.87 -9.04 6.80
C ASP A 29 2.71 -9.75 7.90
N ASN A 30 2.34 -9.56 9.18
CA ASN A 30 3.04 -10.10 10.34
C ASN A 30 4.52 -9.68 10.42
N ILE A 31 4.80 -8.45 9.99
CA ILE A 31 6.13 -7.82 10.02
C ILE A 31 6.11 -6.71 11.05
N LYS A 32 7.20 -6.57 11.80
CA LYS A 32 7.31 -5.56 12.86
C LYS A 32 8.29 -4.47 12.47
N VAL A 33 7.87 -3.22 12.69
CA VAL A 33 8.79 -2.07 12.61
C VAL A 33 9.73 -2.03 13.82
N SER A 34 10.88 -1.37 13.66
CA SER A 34 11.86 -1.26 14.73
C SER A 34 11.45 -0.25 15.81
N ASN A 35 11.99 -0.42 17.02
CA ASN A 35 11.87 0.58 18.08
C ASN A 35 12.53 1.92 17.68
N GLU A 36 13.56 1.88 16.82
CA GLU A 36 14.20 3.07 16.28
C GLU A 36 13.21 3.90 15.47
N LEU A 37 12.48 3.27 14.52
CA LEU A 37 11.47 3.97 13.74
C LEU A 37 10.39 4.58 14.65
N TYR A 38 9.87 3.81 15.62
CA TYR A 38 8.89 4.33 16.57
C TYR A 38 9.41 5.57 17.30
N SER A 39 10.64 5.52 17.84
CA SER A 39 11.26 6.65 18.55
C SER A 39 11.39 7.90 17.68
N LEU A 40 11.74 7.75 16.40
CA LEU A 40 11.87 8.87 15.48
C LEU A 40 10.51 9.47 15.11
N VAL A 41 9.48 8.63 14.93
CA VAL A 41 8.11 9.09 14.66
C VAL A 41 7.53 9.85 15.85
N GLU A 42 7.75 9.36 17.09
CA GLU A 42 7.30 10.04 18.32
C GLU A 42 7.95 11.40 18.53
N LYS A 43 9.18 11.59 18.07
CA LYS A 43 9.87 12.89 18.09
C LYS A 43 9.34 13.89 17.06
N GLU A 44 8.32 13.50 16.28
CA GLU A 44 7.68 14.33 15.24
C GLU A 44 8.65 14.92 14.21
N LEU A 45 9.78 14.25 13.94
CA LEU A 45 10.77 14.70 12.96
C LEU A 45 10.16 14.79 11.55
N ASP A 46 10.81 15.54 10.68
CA ASP A 46 10.44 15.53 9.26
C ASP A 46 10.66 14.15 8.63
N ILE A 47 9.88 13.84 7.60
CA ILE A 47 9.90 12.50 6.97
C ILE A 47 11.25 12.21 6.33
N GLU A 48 11.87 13.20 5.71
CA GLU A 48 13.20 13.04 5.10
C GLU A 48 14.29 12.85 6.16
N ASP A 49 14.17 13.50 7.33
CA ASP A 49 15.06 13.28 8.46
C ASP A 49 14.92 11.87 9.02
N ILE A 50 13.66 11.39 9.17
CA ILE A 50 13.38 10.00 9.58
C ILE A 50 13.98 9.03 8.57
N ARG A 51 13.77 9.27 7.29
CA ARG A 51 14.31 8.45 6.20
C ARG A 51 15.83 8.34 6.30
N THR A 52 16.51 9.48 6.37
CA THR A 52 17.99 9.53 6.46
C THR A 52 18.47 8.73 7.65
N LYS A 53 17.90 8.96 8.84
CA LYS A 53 18.31 8.27 10.07
C LYS A 53 18.06 6.77 10.02
N ILE A 54 16.97 6.31 9.44
CA ILE A 54 16.67 4.88 9.31
C ILE A 54 17.62 4.21 8.31
N TYR A 55 17.93 4.87 7.19
CA TYR A 55 18.88 4.32 6.23
C TYR A 55 20.28 4.23 6.84
N ASP A 56 20.77 5.28 7.49
CA ASP A 56 22.06 5.29 8.21
C ASP A 56 22.11 4.20 9.31
N TYR A 57 21.00 4.00 10.03
CA TYR A 57 20.89 2.96 11.04
C TYR A 57 21.11 1.57 10.45
N TYR A 58 20.50 1.25 9.30
CA TYR A 58 20.66 -0.04 8.65
C TYR A 58 22.01 -0.19 7.94
N ASP A 59 22.58 0.86 7.40
CA ASP A 59 23.92 0.83 6.79
C ASP A 59 25.02 0.52 7.81
N THR A 60 24.80 0.83 9.08
CA THR A 60 25.76 0.53 10.18
C THR A 60 25.55 -0.83 10.84
N LYS A 61 24.37 -1.43 10.70
CA LYS A 61 24.03 -2.73 11.29
C LYS A 61 24.48 -3.89 10.41
N LYS A 62 25.24 -4.83 11.00
CA LYS A 62 25.74 -6.01 10.29
C LYS A 62 24.81 -7.25 10.38
N ASP A 63 23.97 -7.31 11.42
CA ASP A 63 23.09 -8.45 11.70
C ASP A 63 21.65 -7.94 11.88
N ILE A 64 20.87 -7.96 10.79
CA ILE A 64 19.45 -7.60 10.78
C ILE A 64 18.67 -8.91 10.75
N GLU A 65 17.97 -9.22 11.85
CA GLU A 65 17.09 -10.38 11.88
C GLU A 65 15.73 -10.07 11.25
N GLY A 66 15.26 -10.99 10.42
CA GLY A 66 13.91 -10.95 9.85
C GLY A 66 13.69 -9.84 8.81
N ARG A 67 12.45 -9.33 8.76
CA ARG A 67 12.00 -8.34 7.76
C ARG A 67 11.82 -6.93 8.36
N THR A 68 12.49 -6.61 9.46
CA THR A 68 12.32 -5.32 10.16
C THR A 68 12.82 -4.14 9.33
N GLU A 69 13.94 -4.30 8.64
CA GLU A 69 14.45 -3.28 7.70
C GLU A 69 13.44 -2.99 6.59
N GLU A 70 12.85 -4.03 6.02
CA GLU A 70 11.79 -3.89 5.03
C GLU A 70 10.61 -3.11 5.64
N ALA A 71 10.14 -3.49 6.83
CA ALA A 71 9.01 -2.85 7.48
C ALA A 71 9.25 -1.34 7.69
N ASP A 72 10.44 -0.96 8.14
CA ASP A 72 10.79 0.43 8.38
C ASP A 72 10.84 1.23 7.08
N LYS A 73 11.58 0.74 6.08
CA LYS A 73 11.74 1.41 4.78
C LYS A 73 10.41 1.51 4.03
N VAL A 74 9.61 0.44 4.02
CA VAL A 74 8.29 0.45 3.39
C VAL A 74 7.32 1.38 4.12
N SER A 75 7.37 1.45 5.45
CA SER A 75 6.54 2.39 6.22
C SER A 75 6.82 3.84 5.83
N ILE A 76 8.09 4.23 5.68
CA ILE A 76 8.47 5.56 5.21
C ILE A 76 7.92 5.81 3.80
N ASN A 77 8.08 4.84 2.89
CA ASN A 77 7.60 4.96 1.51
C ASN A 77 6.06 5.06 1.44
N ILE A 78 5.32 4.36 2.31
CA ILE A 78 3.86 4.48 2.43
C ILE A 78 3.49 5.89 2.89
N VAL A 79 4.13 6.41 3.93
CA VAL A 79 3.88 7.78 4.44
C VAL A 79 4.11 8.81 3.34
N GLN A 80 5.23 8.73 2.62
CA GLN A 80 5.51 9.60 1.49
C GLN A 80 4.45 9.50 0.40
N SER A 81 4.03 8.27 0.04
CA SER A 81 2.98 8.05 -0.95
C SER A 81 1.64 8.66 -0.53
N LEU A 82 1.25 8.50 0.74
CA LEU A 82 -0.02 9.01 1.27
C LEU A 82 -0.05 10.52 1.43
N LEU A 83 1.09 11.15 1.65
CA LEU A 83 1.23 12.61 1.80
C LEU A 83 1.62 13.32 0.49
N SER A 84 1.90 12.55 -0.57
CA SER A 84 2.17 13.13 -1.89
C SER A 84 0.88 13.49 -2.62
N ASN A 85 0.91 14.63 -3.30
CA ASN A 85 -0.10 14.99 -4.29
C ASN A 85 0.12 14.21 -5.59
N GLY A 86 -0.91 14.11 -6.36
CA GLY A 86 -0.89 13.42 -7.66
C GLY A 86 -1.33 11.97 -7.56
N PHE A 87 -2.46 11.75 -8.18
CA PHE A 87 -3.03 10.43 -8.39
C PHE A 87 -3.72 10.43 -9.75
N SER A 88 -3.55 9.36 -10.51
CA SER A 88 -4.32 9.10 -11.72
C SER A 88 -4.96 7.73 -11.58
N PHE A 89 -6.24 7.63 -11.87
CA PHE A 89 -6.92 6.34 -11.83
C PHE A 89 -6.49 5.53 -13.06
N SER A 90 -5.57 4.59 -12.88
CA SER A 90 -5.07 3.72 -13.96
C SER A 90 -4.31 2.50 -13.41
N VAL A 91 -4.26 1.42 -14.20
CA VAL A 91 -3.41 0.25 -13.92
C VAL A 91 -1.94 0.67 -13.75
N LYS A 92 -1.45 1.58 -14.61
CA LYS A 92 -0.08 2.10 -14.50
C LYS A 92 0.18 2.74 -13.14
N GLN A 93 -0.78 3.49 -12.60
CA GLN A 93 -0.65 4.09 -11.27
C GLN A 93 -0.63 3.03 -10.17
N TYR A 94 -1.44 1.98 -10.28
CA TYR A 94 -1.41 0.85 -9.34
C TYR A 94 -0.03 0.17 -9.31
N LEU A 95 0.54 -0.11 -10.49
CA LEU A 95 1.89 -0.66 -10.59
C LEU A 95 2.97 0.32 -10.07
N ASN A 96 2.82 1.61 -10.32
CA ASN A 96 3.75 2.62 -9.81
C ASN A 96 3.69 2.76 -8.29
N ILE A 97 2.52 2.63 -7.67
CA ILE A 97 2.42 2.59 -6.21
C ILE A 97 3.25 1.43 -5.67
N HIS A 98 3.07 0.21 -6.20
CA HIS A 98 3.90 -0.92 -5.78
C HIS A 98 5.39 -0.65 -5.99
N LYS A 99 5.78 -0.11 -7.16
CA LYS A 99 7.17 0.24 -7.42
C LYS A 99 7.72 1.15 -6.33
N ASN A 100 7.02 2.23 -6.03
CA ASN A 100 7.49 3.25 -5.10
C ASN A 100 7.54 2.77 -3.64
N LEU A 101 6.62 1.85 -3.27
CA LEU A 101 6.66 1.27 -1.92
C LEU A 101 7.86 0.33 -1.73
N PHE A 102 8.30 -0.38 -2.78
CA PHE A 102 9.24 -1.48 -2.67
C PHE A 102 10.54 -1.30 -3.47
N GLU A 103 10.74 -0.15 -4.13
CA GLU A 103 11.99 0.15 -4.84
C GLU A 103 13.18 0.14 -3.88
N GLY A 104 14.24 -0.58 -4.24
CA GLY A 104 15.40 -0.80 -3.38
C GLY A 104 15.22 -1.86 -2.29
N ILE A 105 14.02 -2.50 -2.23
CA ILE A 105 13.69 -3.58 -1.29
C ILE A 105 13.48 -4.88 -2.07
N TYR A 106 12.73 -4.83 -3.17
CA TYR A 106 12.49 -5.97 -4.04
C TYR A 106 12.95 -5.70 -5.47
N ASP A 107 13.67 -6.64 -6.07
CA ASP A 107 14.07 -6.57 -7.49
C ASP A 107 12.89 -6.57 -8.47
N HIS A 108 11.72 -7.02 -8.00
CA HIS A 108 10.49 -7.08 -8.76
C HIS A 108 9.53 -5.92 -8.44
N ALA A 109 9.99 -4.85 -7.79
CA ALA A 109 9.17 -3.69 -7.47
C ALA A 109 8.50 -3.11 -8.74
N GLY A 110 7.17 -3.00 -8.70
CA GLY A 110 6.35 -2.50 -9.83
C GLY A 110 6.14 -3.49 -10.97
N LYS A 111 6.65 -4.73 -10.88
CA LYS A 111 6.50 -5.74 -11.93
C LYS A 111 5.39 -6.73 -11.56
N ILE A 112 4.53 -7.01 -12.51
CA ILE A 112 3.56 -8.12 -12.41
C ILE A 112 4.34 -9.43 -12.28
N ARG A 113 3.86 -10.34 -11.43
CA ARG A 113 4.46 -11.65 -11.25
C ARG A 113 4.39 -12.49 -12.53
N ASP A 114 5.40 -13.30 -12.74
CA ASP A 114 5.59 -14.15 -13.91
C ASP A 114 5.31 -15.64 -13.64
N LYS A 115 4.74 -15.96 -12.48
CA LYS A 115 4.41 -17.33 -12.06
C LYS A 115 3.15 -17.36 -11.21
N ASN A 116 2.48 -18.52 -11.16
CA ASN A 116 1.38 -18.75 -10.27
C ASN A 116 1.87 -18.87 -8.83
N ILE A 117 1.13 -18.22 -7.92
CA ILE A 117 1.37 -18.26 -6.49
C ILE A 117 0.09 -18.72 -5.78
N GLY A 118 0.24 -19.28 -4.60
CA GLY A 118 -0.87 -19.66 -3.74
C GLY A 118 -0.47 -19.45 -2.29
N LYS A 119 -1.42 -19.08 -1.47
CA LYS A 119 -1.24 -18.92 -0.04
C LYS A 119 -2.13 -19.92 0.69
N LYS A 120 -1.55 -20.73 1.56
CA LYS A 120 -2.33 -21.58 2.46
C LYS A 120 -2.84 -20.72 3.60
N GLU A 121 -4.14 -20.61 3.71
CA GLU A 121 -4.78 -19.90 4.82
C GLU A 121 -5.38 -20.92 5.80
N TRP A 122 -5.03 -20.81 7.07
CA TRP A 122 -5.50 -21.71 8.12
C TRP A 122 -7.05 -21.70 8.26
N ILE A 123 -7.66 -20.56 7.95
CA ILE A 123 -9.13 -20.37 8.00
C ILE A 123 -9.87 -21.20 6.95
N LEU A 124 -9.18 -21.60 5.88
CA LEU A 124 -9.74 -22.40 4.77
C LEU A 124 -9.49 -23.91 4.96
N GLY A 125 -9.13 -24.36 6.15
CA GLY A 125 -9.02 -25.80 6.44
C GLY A 125 -7.97 -26.53 5.61
N ASN A 126 -6.83 -25.92 5.30
CA ASN A 126 -5.74 -26.38 4.43
C ASN A 126 -5.96 -26.18 2.91
N GLU A 127 -7.07 -25.59 2.48
CA GLU A 127 -7.19 -25.16 1.09
C GLU A 127 -6.35 -23.92 0.83
N SER A 128 -5.81 -23.81 -0.38
CA SER A 128 -5.04 -22.65 -0.82
C SER A 128 -5.97 -21.62 -1.47
N VAL A 129 -5.76 -20.35 -1.15
CA VAL A 129 -6.39 -19.27 -1.93
C VAL A 129 -5.89 -19.36 -3.36
N LYS A 130 -6.80 -19.44 -4.33
CA LYS A 130 -6.48 -19.38 -5.75
C LYS A 130 -6.51 -17.93 -6.20
N TYR A 131 -5.35 -17.43 -6.60
CA TYR A 131 -5.22 -16.15 -7.26
C TYR A 131 -5.34 -16.30 -8.77
N ALA A 132 -5.40 -15.17 -9.50
CA ALA A 132 -5.45 -15.18 -10.95
C ALA A 132 -4.25 -15.94 -11.56
N ASP A 133 -4.43 -16.56 -12.72
CA ASP A 133 -3.30 -17.08 -13.50
C ASP A 133 -2.40 -15.91 -13.91
N TYR A 134 -1.09 -16.06 -13.75
CA TYR A 134 -0.16 -14.97 -13.99
C TYR A 134 -0.23 -14.41 -15.43
N ARG A 135 -0.62 -15.22 -16.40
CA ARG A 135 -0.79 -14.85 -17.81
C ARG A 135 -1.98 -13.95 -18.07
N GLU A 136 -2.95 -13.94 -17.15
CA GLU A 136 -4.21 -13.20 -17.25
C GLU A 136 -4.23 -11.91 -16.42
N ILE A 137 -3.23 -11.71 -15.55
CA ILE A 137 -3.21 -10.59 -14.58
C ILE A 137 -3.40 -9.24 -15.27
N GLU A 138 -2.65 -8.96 -16.34
CA GLU A 138 -2.73 -7.68 -17.03
C GLU A 138 -4.11 -7.45 -17.63
N ALA A 139 -4.67 -8.47 -18.29
CA ALA A 139 -6.01 -8.39 -18.88
C ALA A 139 -7.10 -8.19 -17.81
N LEU A 140 -7.00 -8.90 -16.67
CA LEU A 140 -7.94 -8.77 -15.57
C LEU A 140 -7.87 -7.40 -14.90
N LEU A 141 -6.66 -6.88 -14.66
CA LEU A 141 -6.49 -5.51 -14.15
C LEU A 141 -7.08 -4.49 -15.11
N CYS A 142 -6.78 -4.58 -16.40
CA CYS A 142 -7.34 -3.66 -17.40
C CYS A 142 -8.87 -3.72 -17.39
N TYR A 143 -9.45 -4.91 -17.36
CA TYR A 143 -10.91 -5.09 -17.33
C TYR A 143 -11.55 -4.45 -16.09
N ASP A 144 -11.03 -4.72 -14.89
CA ASP A 144 -11.61 -4.18 -13.65
C ASP A 144 -11.45 -2.65 -13.58
N PHE A 145 -10.30 -2.10 -14.03
CA PHE A 145 -10.10 -0.66 -14.08
C PHE A 145 -10.97 0.04 -15.12
N GLU A 146 -11.20 -0.57 -16.29
CA GLU A 146 -12.16 -0.05 -17.28
C GLU A 146 -13.57 -0.02 -16.73
N LYS A 147 -14.03 -1.11 -16.12
CA LYS A 147 -15.36 -1.19 -15.51
C LYS A 147 -15.57 -0.15 -14.41
N GLU A 148 -14.55 0.07 -13.60
CA GLU A 148 -14.59 1.10 -12.57
C GLU A 148 -14.59 2.51 -13.17
N HIS A 149 -13.82 2.75 -14.23
CA HIS A 149 -13.77 4.03 -14.92
C HIS A 149 -15.12 4.40 -15.57
N GLU A 150 -15.83 3.41 -16.11
CA GLU A 150 -17.16 3.56 -16.73
C GLU A 150 -18.28 3.71 -15.69
N PHE A 151 -18.02 3.41 -14.42
CA PHE A 151 -19.04 3.37 -13.40
C PHE A 151 -19.56 4.76 -13.04
N ASN A 152 -20.88 4.90 -13.01
CA ASN A 152 -21.53 6.16 -12.67
C ASN A 152 -21.97 6.20 -11.20
N TYR A 153 -21.34 7.02 -10.41
CA TYR A 153 -21.65 7.23 -9.00
C TYR A 153 -22.84 8.13 -8.72
N SER A 154 -23.40 8.81 -9.76
CA SER A 154 -24.51 9.77 -9.59
C SER A 154 -25.77 9.08 -9.07
N GLY A 155 -26.38 9.67 -8.04
CA GLY A 155 -27.63 9.18 -7.47
C GLY A 155 -27.50 7.97 -6.52
N LEU A 156 -26.28 7.49 -6.27
CA LEU A 156 -26.06 6.41 -5.31
C LEU A 156 -26.03 6.96 -3.86
N ASP A 157 -26.58 6.17 -2.95
CA ASP A 157 -26.39 6.41 -1.52
C ASP A 157 -24.98 5.93 -1.06
N THR A 158 -24.60 6.35 0.14
CA THR A 158 -23.28 6.01 0.72
C THR A 158 -23.05 4.49 0.81
N LYS A 159 -24.09 3.73 1.15
CA LYS A 159 -23.99 2.27 1.28
C LYS A 159 -23.75 1.59 -0.07
N GLN A 160 -24.41 2.06 -1.12
CA GLN A 160 -24.22 1.59 -2.48
C GLN A 160 -22.80 1.90 -2.98
N VAL A 161 -22.31 3.12 -2.72
CA VAL A 161 -20.93 3.52 -3.06
C VAL A 161 -19.92 2.62 -2.35
N ILE A 162 -20.05 2.46 -1.03
CA ILE A 162 -19.15 1.58 -0.24
C ILE A 162 -19.17 0.16 -0.78
N SER A 163 -20.36 -0.40 -1.05
CA SER A 163 -20.49 -1.78 -1.57
C SER A 163 -19.83 -1.95 -2.93
N HIS A 164 -19.94 -0.94 -3.80
CA HIS A 164 -19.33 -0.98 -5.13
C HIS A 164 -17.79 -0.90 -5.03
N ILE A 165 -17.27 0.09 -4.29
CA ILE A 165 -15.81 0.26 -4.12
C ILE A 165 -15.20 -0.97 -3.43
N ALA A 166 -15.87 -1.52 -2.41
CA ALA A 166 -15.40 -2.73 -1.74
C ALA A 166 -15.28 -3.92 -2.70
N ARG A 167 -16.24 -4.06 -3.64
CA ARG A 167 -16.19 -5.11 -4.68
C ARG A 167 -15.04 -4.89 -5.64
N PHE A 168 -14.87 -3.67 -6.16
CA PHE A 168 -13.75 -3.33 -7.04
C PHE A 168 -12.39 -3.62 -6.38
N VAL A 169 -12.22 -3.18 -5.13
CA VAL A 169 -10.98 -3.42 -4.37
C VAL A 169 -10.76 -4.91 -4.09
N ALA A 170 -11.81 -5.65 -3.77
CA ALA A 170 -11.73 -7.09 -3.58
C ALA A 170 -11.28 -7.82 -4.86
N ASN A 171 -11.78 -7.39 -6.04
CA ASN A 171 -11.39 -7.95 -7.32
C ASN A 171 -9.89 -7.74 -7.59
N ILE A 172 -9.40 -6.49 -7.51
CA ILE A 172 -7.98 -6.22 -7.74
C ILE A 172 -7.08 -6.89 -6.71
N TRP A 173 -7.55 -7.03 -5.47
CA TRP A 173 -6.81 -7.77 -4.44
C TRP A 173 -6.79 -9.28 -4.72
N GLN A 174 -7.90 -9.86 -5.20
CA GLN A 174 -7.99 -11.26 -5.58
C GLN A 174 -7.10 -11.61 -6.79
N ILE A 175 -6.89 -10.68 -7.72
CA ILE A 175 -5.94 -10.85 -8.83
C ILE A 175 -4.54 -11.11 -8.28
N HIS A 176 -4.15 -10.46 -7.21
CA HIS A 176 -2.87 -10.64 -6.52
C HIS A 176 -1.68 -10.49 -7.47
N ALA A 177 -1.57 -9.29 -8.04
CA ALA A 177 -0.72 -9.02 -9.20
C ALA A 177 0.78 -9.15 -8.95
N PHE A 178 1.25 -9.06 -7.71
CA PHE A 178 2.67 -9.02 -7.34
C PHE A 178 3.09 -10.28 -6.60
N ASN A 179 4.39 -10.58 -6.61
CA ASN A 179 4.96 -11.69 -5.84
C ASN A 179 4.83 -11.45 -4.32
N GLU A 180 4.91 -10.18 -3.88
CA GLU A 180 4.83 -9.76 -2.48
C GLU A 180 4.23 -8.35 -2.41
N GLY A 181 3.74 -7.89 -1.24
CA GLY A 181 3.28 -6.52 -1.03
C GLY A 181 1.91 -6.16 -1.62
N ASN A 182 1.10 -7.15 -2.02
CA ASN A 182 -0.21 -6.92 -2.64
C ASN A 182 -1.16 -6.15 -1.72
N THR A 183 -1.27 -6.54 -0.45
CA THR A 183 -2.15 -5.88 0.53
C THR A 183 -1.75 -4.43 0.75
N ARG A 184 -0.48 -4.17 1.01
CA ARG A 184 0.05 -2.83 1.24
C ARG A 184 -0.20 -1.91 0.04
N THR A 185 0.05 -2.41 -1.18
CA THR A 185 -0.21 -1.67 -2.42
C THR A 185 -1.69 -1.37 -2.61
N THR A 186 -2.55 -2.36 -2.44
CA THR A 186 -4.00 -2.22 -2.64
C THR A 186 -4.60 -1.22 -1.65
N VAL A 187 -4.19 -1.24 -0.39
CA VAL A 187 -4.68 -0.29 0.62
C VAL A 187 -4.19 1.13 0.32
N VAL A 188 -2.93 1.32 -0.02
CA VAL A 188 -2.41 2.66 -0.41
C VAL A 188 -3.14 3.17 -1.65
N PHE A 189 -3.36 2.32 -2.66
CA PHE A 189 -4.14 2.69 -3.84
C PHE A 189 -5.57 3.08 -3.46
N LEU A 190 -6.26 2.28 -2.63
CA LEU A 190 -7.63 2.57 -2.18
C LEU A 190 -7.72 3.93 -1.48
N ILE A 191 -6.80 4.24 -0.57
CA ILE A 191 -6.79 5.52 0.15
C ILE A 191 -6.65 6.69 -0.85
N LYS A 192 -5.71 6.59 -1.79
CA LYS A 192 -5.51 7.63 -2.81
C LYS A 192 -6.71 7.72 -3.76
N TYR A 193 -7.32 6.60 -4.13
CA TYR A 193 -8.51 6.57 -4.97
C TYR A 193 -9.73 7.20 -4.28
N LEU A 194 -9.99 6.88 -3.03
CA LEU A 194 -11.07 7.50 -2.27
C LEU A 194 -10.89 9.03 -2.13
N ARG A 195 -9.66 9.48 -1.89
CA ARG A 195 -9.35 10.92 -1.89
C ARG A 195 -9.58 11.56 -3.26
N TYR A 196 -9.21 10.88 -4.33
CA TYR A 196 -9.45 11.32 -5.71
C TYR A 196 -10.96 11.46 -6.00
N LEU A 197 -11.79 10.58 -5.45
CA LEU A 197 -13.26 10.68 -5.51
C LEU A 197 -13.84 11.76 -4.58
N GLY A 198 -13.01 12.46 -3.79
CA GLY A 198 -13.42 13.53 -2.88
C GLY A 198 -13.84 13.06 -1.48
N TYR A 199 -13.60 11.80 -1.11
CA TYR A 199 -13.91 11.30 0.21
C TYR A 199 -12.81 11.61 1.22
N THR A 200 -13.23 12.02 2.43
CA THR A 200 -12.35 12.06 3.61
C THR A 200 -12.32 10.67 4.25
N ILE A 201 -11.13 10.15 4.51
CA ILE A 201 -10.95 8.81 5.06
C ILE A 201 -10.50 8.94 6.52
N ASP A 202 -11.22 8.30 7.41
CA ASP A 202 -10.81 8.07 8.78
C ASP A 202 -10.62 6.56 9.01
N LEU A 203 -9.36 6.13 9.18
CA LEU A 203 -9.03 4.74 9.46
C LEU A 203 -8.99 4.44 10.96
N SER A 204 -9.48 5.33 11.84
CA SER A 204 -9.51 5.10 13.29
C SER A 204 -10.30 3.85 13.71
N LEU A 205 -11.09 3.28 12.80
CA LEU A 205 -11.88 2.07 12.99
C LEU A 205 -11.25 0.80 12.40
N ILE A 206 -10.08 0.89 11.77
CA ILE A 206 -9.37 -0.30 11.29
C ILE A 206 -8.52 -0.85 12.45
N HIS A 207 -9.16 -1.44 13.42
CA HIS A 207 -8.59 -2.44 14.28
C HIS A 207 -8.88 -3.80 13.62
N ILE A 208 -7.94 -4.27 12.80
CA ILE A 208 -7.91 -5.66 12.36
C ILE A 208 -7.10 -6.47 13.37
#